data_853e87c60bd49d4e6f3a6ae8ec6b041d
#
_entry.id   853e87c60bd49d4e6f3a6ae8ec6b041d
#
_cell.length_a   1.000
_cell.length_b   1.000
_cell.length_c   1.000
_cell.angle_alpha   90.00
_cell.angle_beta   90.00
_cell.angle_gamma   90.00
#
_symmetry.space_group_name_H-M   'P 1'
#
loop_
_entity.id
_entity.type
_entity.pdbx_description
1 polymer ?
#
loop_
_entity_poly.entity_id
_entity_poly.type
_entity_poly.pdbx_seq_one_letter_code
_entity_poly.pdbx_strand_id
1 'polypeptide(L)'
;MDENENNQADCLTKADLIDAIYENLPFDKQKATQIVEDWIELIKDGLARDSKVMISGFGVFEVKEKHARPGRNPQTGGKITLSARKVVKFKASQILRRELNSDSEQEPSEDSSAQHPA
;
A
#
# COMPACT_ATOMS: atom_id res chain seq x y z
N MET A 1 -25.93 0.38 5.99
CA MET A 1 -25.51 0.48 5.65
C MET A 1 -25.09 1.11 5.05
N ASP A 2 -25.07 1.44 4.96
CA ASP A 2 -24.75 1.92 4.28
C ASP A 2 -23.75 2.81 4.29
N GLU A 3 -23.55 3.40 4.95
CA GLU A 3 -22.65 4.26 5.03
C GLU A 3 -21.38 3.71 4.78
N ASN A 4 -21.20 2.70 5.16
CA ASN A 4 -20.11 2.07 4.89
C ASN A 4 -19.95 1.86 3.53
N GLU A 5 -20.96 1.63 2.91
CA GLU A 5 -20.89 1.40 1.62
C GLU A 5 -20.36 2.56 0.95
N ASN A 6 -20.53 3.67 1.44
CA ASN A 6 -20.00 4.78 0.84
C ASN A 6 -18.54 4.68 0.79
N ASN A 7 -17.97 4.25 1.83
CA ASN A 7 -16.61 4.09 1.85
C ASN A 7 -16.16 3.12 0.85
N GLN A 8 -16.96 2.11 0.67
CA GLN A 8 -16.58 1.17 -0.22
C GLN A 8 -16.55 1.65 -1.60
N ALA A 9 -17.33 2.60 -1.92
CA ALA A 9 -17.35 3.14 -3.26
C ALA A 9 -16.00 3.72 -3.57
N ASP A 10 -15.25 4.17 -2.57
CA ASP A 10 -13.99 4.77 -2.81
C ASP A 10 -12.83 3.87 -2.50
N CYS A 11 -13.06 2.65 -2.14
CA CYS A 11 -12.00 1.78 -1.68
C CYS A 11 -12.16 0.38 -2.22
N LEU A 12 -11.11 -0.15 -2.81
CA LEU A 12 -11.12 -1.51 -3.30
C LEU A 12 -10.66 -2.39 -2.15
N THR A 13 -11.48 -3.32 -1.75
CA THR A 13 -11.18 -4.16 -0.60
C THR A 13 -10.66 -5.52 -1.02
N LYS A 14 -10.21 -6.30 -0.06
CA LYS A 14 -9.76 -7.66 -0.33
C LYS A 14 -10.90 -8.47 -0.94
N ALA A 15 -12.11 -8.28 -0.45
CA ALA A 15 -13.27 -8.99 -0.99
C ALA A 15 -13.48 -8.62 -2.46
N ASP A 16 -13.26 -7.35 -2.80
CA ASP A 16 -13.40 -6.93 -4.18
C ASP A 16 -12.35 -7.55 -5.08
N LEU A 17 -11.15 -7.75 -4.55
CA LEU A 17 -10.11 -8.40 -5.33
C LEU A 17 -10.46 -9.85 -5.56
N ILE A 18 -10.99 -10.53 -4.57
CA ILE A 18 -11.40 -11.90 -4.71
C ILE A 18 -12.50 -12.01 -5.75
N ASP A 19 -13.47 -11.11 -5.71
CA ASP A 19 -14.55 -11.13 -6.67
C ASP A 19 -14.05 -10.89 -8.07
N ALA A 20 -13.09 -9.98 -8.23
CA ALA A 20 -12.55 -9.70 -9.54
C ALA A 20 -11.84 -10.93 -10.13
N ILE A 21 -11.12 -11.66 -9.31
CA ILE A 21 -10.45 -12.85 -9.79
C ILE A 21 -11.48 -13.90 -10.14
N TYR A 22 -12.50 -14.05 -9.31
CA TYR A 22 -13.55 -15.02 -9.56
C TYR A 22 -14.27 -14.72 -10.87
N GLU A 23 -14.52 -13.44 -11.14
CA GLU A 23 -15.26 -13.07 -12.34
C GLU A 23 -14.44 -13.10 -13.61
N ASN A 24 -13.16 -12.89 -13.51
CA ASN A 24 -12.34 -12.76 -14.71
C ASN A 24 -11.46 -13.96 -15.03
N LEU A 25 -11.32 -14.89 -14.11
CA LEU A 25 -10.47 -16.05 -14.32
C LEU A 25 -11.24 -17.31 -14.04
N PRO A 26 -10.82 -18.43 -14.59
CA PRO A 26 -11.58 -19.67 -14.46
C PRO A 26 -11.37 -20.39 -13.13
N PHE A 27 -11.54 -19.68 -12.03
CA PHE A 27 -11.39 -20.26 -10.72
C PHE A 27 -12.70 -20.12 -9.97
N ASP A 28 -12.99 -21.05 -9.06
CA ASP A 28 -14.16 -20.89 -8.25
C ASP A 28 -13.84 -19.91 -7.11
N LYS A 29 -14.83 -19.58 -6.32
CA LYS A 29 -14.68 -18.56 -5.30
C LYS A 29 -13.67 -18.96 -4.26
N GLN A 30 -13.65 -20.22 -3.91
CA GLN A 30 -12.72 -20.69 -2.91
C GLN A 30 -11.30 -20.56 -3.40
N LYS A 31 -11.06 -20.88 -4.66
CA LYS A 31 -9.72 -20.77 -5.22
C LYS A 31 -9.32 -19.31 -5.35
N ALA A 32 -10.25 -18.46 -5.73
CA ALA A 32 -9.97 -17.03 -5.85
C ALA A 32 -9.56 -16.47 -4.49
N THR A 33 -10.25 -16.88 -3.44
CA THR A 33 -9.91 -16.43 -2.10
C THR A 33 -8.51 -16.89 -1.73
N GLN A 34 -8.20 -18.13 -2.04
CA GLN A 34 -6.89 -18.67 -1.72
C GLN A 34 -5.77 -17.93 -2.42
N ILE A 35 -5.99 -17.60 -3.69
CA ILE A 35 -4.98 -16.89 -4.46
C ILE A 35 -4.69 -15.53 -3.84
N VAL A 36 -5.72 -14.79 -3.47
CA VAL A 36 -5.53 -13.47 -2.91
C VAL A 36 -4.82 -13.57 -1.57
N GLU A 37 -5.22 -14.54 -0.76
CA GLU A 37 -4.61 -14.67 0.55
C GLU A 37 -3.16 -15.11 0.46
N ASP A 38 -2.85 -16.00 -0.47
CA ASP A 38 -1.48 -16.43 -0.65
C ASP A 38 -0.60 -15.29 -1.13
N TRP A 39 -1.15 -14.46 -2.01
CA TRP A 39 -0.40 -13.34 -2.53
C TRP A 39 -0.08 -12.34 -1.43
N ILE A 40 -1.05 -12.05 -0.58
CA ILE A 40 -0.84 -11.14 0.52
C ILE A 40 0.20 -11.71 1.48
N GLU A 41 0.14 -13.02 1.74
CA GLU A 41 1.12 -13.64 2.62
C GLU A 41 2.52 -13.60 2.04
N LEU A 42 2.64 -13.74 0.74
CA LEU A 42 3.95 -13.64 0.10
C LEU A 42 4.55 -12.26 0.27
N ILE A 43 3.72 -11.24 0.16
CA ILE A 43 4.20 -9.89 0.35
C ILE A 43 4.62 -9.68 1.79
N LYS A 44 3.83 -10.17 2.73
CA LYS A 44 4.16 -10.03 4.14
C LYS A 44 5.45 -10.75 4.47
N ASP A 45 5.63 -11.93 3.93
CA ASP A 45 6.85 -12.69 4.17
C ASP A 45 8.07 -12.00 3.59
N GLY A 46 7.91 -11.42 2.41
CA GLY A 46 9.00 -10.70 1.77
C GLY A 46 9.41 -9.48 2.60
N LEU A 47 8.43 -8.80 3.16
CA LEU A 47 8.72 -7.64 3.98
C LEU A 47 9.40 -8.05 5.29
N ALA A 48 8.96 -9.17 5.86
CA ALA A 48 9.57 -9.64 7.12
C ALA A 48 10.99 -10.11 6.90
N ARG A 49 11.25 -10.76 5.76
CA ARG A 49 12.56 -11.32 5.53
C ARG A 49 13.53 -10.33 4.94
N ASP A 50 13.10 -9.59 3.94
CA ASP A 50 13.98 -8.74 3.16
C ASP A 50 13.76 -7.25 3.35
N SER A 51 12.76 -6.87 4.08
CA SER A 51 12.42 -5.48 4.34
C SER A 51 12.02 -4.70 3.09
N LYS A 52 11.87 -5.35 1.98
CA LYS A 52 11.52 -4.67 0.75
C LYS A 52 10.89 -5.64 -0.23
N VAL A 53 9.81 -5.24 -0.85
CA VAL A 53 9.17 -6.02 -1.89
C VAL A 53 8.94 -5.08 -3.07
N MET A 54 9.52 -5.41 -4.21
CA MET A 54 9.40 -4.59 -5.38
C MET A 54 8.53 -5.28 -6.41
N ILE A 55 7.50 -4.60 -6.89
CA ILE A 55 6.64 -5.13 -7.93
C ILE A 55 6.81 -4.24 -9.13
N SER A 56 7.41 -4.77 -10.16
CA SER A 56 7.77 -4.01 -11.34
C SER A 56 6.54 -3.37 -11.95
N GLY A 57 6.62 -2.11 -12.26
CA GLY A 57 5.50 -1.39 -12.85
C GLY A 57 4.46 -0.94 -11.87
N PHE A 58 4.54 -1.37 -10.61
CA PHE A 58 3.56 -0.99 -9.62
C PHE A 58 4.19 -0.15 -8.52
N GLY A 59 5.18 -0.66 -7.85
CA GLY A 59 5.82 0.11 -6.80
C GLY A 59 6.64 -0.75 -5.88
N VAL A 60 7.06 -0.16 -4.79
CA VAL A 60 7.92 -0.80 -3.83
C VAL A 60 7.33 -0.65 -2.44
N PHE A 61 7.25 -1.74 -1.71
CA PHE A 61 6.87 -1.70 -0.31
C PHE A 61 8.15 -1.83 0.49
N GLU A 62 8.34 -0.96 1.46
CA GLU A 62 9.57 -0.95 2.22
C GLU A 62 9.29 -0.85 3.69
N VAL A 63 10.00 -1.60 4.50
CA VAL A 63 9.88 -1.50 5.95
C VAL A 63 10.89 -0.49 6.42
N LYS A 64 10.44 0.51 7.16
CA LYS A 64 11.31 1.51 7.72
C LYS A 64 11.25 1.42 9.22
N GLU A 65 12.39 1.60 9.85
CA GLU A 65 12.44 1.56 11.28
C GLU A 65 12.43 2.95 11.81
N LYS A 66 11.49 3.25 12.67
CA LYS A 66 11.44 4.56 13.28
C LYS A 66 12.01 4.45 14.68
N HIS A 67 12.98 5.29 14.96
CA HIS A 67 13.65 5.24 16.24
C HIS A 67 12.76 5.85 17.31
N ALA A 68 13.01 5.49 18.55
CA ALA A 68 12.32 6.12 19.66
C ALA A 68 12.62 7.61 19.62
N ARG A 69 11.65 8.42 19.86
CA ARG A 69 11.84 9.85 19.79
C ARG A 69 10.81 10.56 20.65
N PRO A 70 11.08 11.80 21.05
CA PRO A 70 10.12 12.52 21.86
C PRO A 70 8.89 12.88 21.05
N GLY A 71 7.77 12.93 21.69
CA GLY A 71 6.52 13.31 21.07
C GLY A 71 5.66 14.00 22.10
N ARG A 72 4.39 14.16 21.76
CA ARG A 72 3.45 14.79 22.64
C ARG A 72 2.19 13.99 22.73
N ASN A 73 1.65 13.92 23.92
CA ASN A 73 0.39 13.26 24.14
C ASN A 73 -0.71 14.19 23.62
N PRO A 74 -1.47 13.82 22.64
CA PRO A 74 -2.48 14.72 22.08
C PRO A 74 -3.58 15.08 23.06
N GLN A 75 -3.77 14.31 24.10
CA GLN A 75 -4.81 14.61 25.02
C GLN A 75 -4.37 15.56 26.12
N THR A 76 -3.16 15.43 26.58
CA THR A 76 -2.68 16.27 27.69
C THR A 76 -1.69 17.29 27.21
N GLY A 77 -1.12 17.14 26.06
CA GLY A 77 -0.05 18.02 25.61
C GLY A 77 1.28 17.73 26.25
N GLY A 78 1.32 16.74 27.14
CA GLY A 78 2.56 16.41 27.82
C GLY A 78 3.56 15.70 26.96
N LYS A 79 4.79 15.67 27.39
CA LYS A 79 5.83 15.00 26.64
C LYS A 79 5.77 13.52 26.85
N ILE A 80 5.95 12.76 25.80
CA ILE A 80 6.04 11.32 25.88
C ILE A 80 7.15 10.88 24.98
N THR A 81 7.54 9.64 25.10
CA THR A 81 8.54 9.06 24.22
C THR A 81 7.85 8.07 23.31
N LEU A 82 7.96 8.30 22.01
CA LEU A 82 7.39 7.38 21.04
C LEU A 82 8.34 6.21 20.89
N SER A 83 7.80 5.00 20.99
CA SER A 83 8.63 3.83 20.92
C SER A 83 9.19 3.61 19.54
N ALA A 84 10.31 2.95 19.46
CA ALA A 84 10.87 2.52 18.19
C ALA A 84 9.91 1.50 17.59
N ARG A 85 9.69 1.56 16.29
CA ARG A 85 8.80 0.61 15.64
C ARG A 85 9.09 0.54 14.17
N LYS A 86 8.57 -0.48 13.54
CA LYS A 86 8.72 -0.63 12.12
C LYS A 86 7.43 -0.22 11.44
N VAL A 87 7.54 0.45 10.33
CA VAL A 87 6.38 0.85 9.54
C VAL A 87 6.61 0.47 8.09
N VAL A 88 5.54 0.27 7.35
CA VAL A 88 5.65 -0.07 5.95
C VAL A 88 5.31 1.17 5.13
N LYS A 89 6.17 1.48 4.17
CA LYS A 89 5.92 2.57 3.27
C LYS A 89 5.80 2.05 1.85
N PHE A 90 4.91 2.63 1.08
CA PHE A 90 4.73 2.26 -0.32
C PHE A 90 5.15 3.41 -1.19
N LYS A 91 5.96 3.12 -2.21
CA LYS A 91 6.38 4.11 -3.15
C LYS A 91 5.94 3.67 -4.52
N ALA A 92 5.13 4.44 -5.18
CA ALA A 92 4.62 4.08 -6.50
C ALA A 92 5.73 4.14 -7.55
N SER A 93 5.66 3.26 -8.53
CA SER A 93 6.62 3.28 -9.62
C SER A 93 6.32 4.46 -10.53
N GLN A 94 7.27 4.80 -11.38
CA GLN A 94 7.03 5.87 -12.32
C GLN A 94 5.93 5.52 -13.29
N ILE A 95 5.83 4.28 -13.67
CA ILE A 95 4.78 3.84 -14.58
C ILE A 95 3.43 4.03 -13.94
N LEU A 96 3.28 3.66 -12.68
CA LEU A 96 2.01 3.81 -11.99
C LEU A 96 1.68 5.30 -11.83
N ARG A 97 2.64 6.11 -11.47
CA ARG A 97 2.39 7.52 -11.32
C ARG A 97 1.96 8.15 -12.63
N ARG A 98 2.60 7.75 -13.72
CA ARG A 98 2.26 8.28 -15.01
C ARG A 98 0.84 7.89 -15.38
N GLU A 99 0.44 6.67 -15.10
CA GLU A 99 -0.89 6.24 -15.42
C GLU A 99 -1.94 6.97 -14.60
N LEU A 100 -1.66 7.23 -13.36
CA LEU A 100 -2.60 7.94 -12.50
C LEU A 100 -2.74 9.41 -12.88
N ASN A 101 -1.71 9.98 -13.49
CA ASN A 101 -1.73 11.38 -13.84
C ASN A 101 -1.82 11.64 -15.32
N SER A 102 -2.23 10.63 -16.07
CA SER A 102 -2.24 10.78 -17.52
C SER A 102 -3.14 11.89 -17.97
N ASP A 103 -4.17 12.18 -17.21
CA ASP A 103 -5.05 13.22 -17.63
C ASP A 103 -4.52 14.57 -17.31
N SER A 104 -3.72 14.71 -16.33
CA SER A 104 -3.31 15.99 -15.95
C SER A 104 -1.99 16.30 -16.50
N GLU A 105 -1.37 15.55 -16.92
CA GLU A 105 -0.21 15.75 -17.50
C GLU A 105 0.64 16.81 -17.07
N GLN A 106 0.52 17.45 -16.15
CA GLN A 106 1.35 18.37 -15.82
C GLN A 106 2.08 18.05 -14.74
N GLU A 107 2.18 17.85 -13.95
CA GLU A 107 2.79 17.68 -12.89
C GLU A 107 4.05 17.19 -13.05
N PRO A 108 4.62 17.32 -13.66
CA PRO A 108 5.75 16.76 -13.84
C PRO A 108 6.73 17.14 -12.99
N SER A 109 6.90 17.97 -12.80
CA SER A 109 7.79 18.35 -12.17
C SER A 109 8.09 17.73 -11.03
N GLU A 110 7.75 17.76 -10.26
CA GLU A 110 8.06 17.38 -9.15
C GLU A 110 8.48 16.20 -9.11
N ASP A 111 8.17 15.70 -9.62
CA ASP A 111 8.41 14.50 -9.50
C ASP A 111 9.63 14.23 -9.89
N SER A 112 9.98 14.87 -10.43
CA SER A 112 11.06 14.56 -10.83
C SER A 112 11.85 14.28 -9.86
N SER A 113 11.69 14.70 -9.15
CA SER A 113 12.37 14.49 -8.28
C SER A 113 12.38 13.35 -7.88
N ALA A 114 11.80 13.10 -7.99
CA ALA A 114 11.76 12.13 -7.45
C ALA A 114 12.40 11.27 -8.09
N GLN A 115 12.74 11.34 -8.56
CA GLN A 115 13.09 10.56 -9.07
C GLN A 115 13.88 9.87 -8.91
N HIS A 116 14.09 9.58 -8.63
CA HIS A 116 14.62 8.80 -8.39
C HIS A 116 14.44 7.79 -8.42
N PRO A 117 14.58 7.61 -8.50
CA PRO A 117 14.69 6.65 -8.65
C PRO A 117 14.15 5.69 -8.52
N ALA A 118 13.81 5.43 -8.42
CA ALA A 118 13.24 4.49 -8.15
C ALA A 118 12.96 3.77 -8.86
#